data_8e62f19c37f396118fb5fb02b288342a
#
_entry.id   8e62f19c37f396118fb5fb02b288342a
#
_cell.length_a   1.000
_cell.length_b   1.000
_cell.length_c   1.000
_cell.angle_alpha   90.00
_cell.angle_beta   90.00
_cell.angle_gamma   90.00
#
_symmetry.space_group_name_H-M   'P 1'
#
loop_
_entity.id
_entity.type
_entity.pdbx_description
1 polymer ?
#
loop_
_entity_poly.entity_id
_entity_poly.type
_entity_poly.pdbx_seq_one_letter_code
_entity_poly.pdbx_strand_id
1 'polypeptide(L)'
;QDWGVYETLRVVIPDVPLHASTQMALHTLSGVEEAARLGMTRAVLARELSGEEIREIAERAPIEIETFAHGALCMCYSGMCEMSAVIGGRSGNRGACAQPCRLRYGWHGKADANPLSLKDANLAAYAGEMAEMGVACLKLEGRMKRPEYVAAVTGIYAALLREHRAPTKDEQKKLALAFSRDGFTDGYYRGRRGKEMFGVRPENARWPEEWFGTLRAAYEKEDMRLVPVRFRAALRLGEPMVLTAEDGDGHCVTVTGVAPEAARSRAVTAGEVEARL
;
A
#
# COMPACT_ATOMS: atom_id res chain seq x y z
N GLN A 1 -1.87 4.53 -13.50
CA GLN A 1 -3.16 4.95 -14.04
C GLN A 1 -3.05 6.11 -15.04
N ASP A 2 -2.02 6.93 -14.92
CA ASP A 2 -1.79 8.08 -15.82
C ASP A 2 -1.02 7.60 -17.06
N TRP A 3 -1.60 7.80 -18.23
CA TRP A 3 -1.01 7.31 -19.48
C TRP A 3 0.27 8.05 -19.86
N GLY A 4 0.37 9.34 -19.57
CA GLY A 4 1.59 10.12 -19.82
C GLY A 4 2.75 9.62 -18.96
N VAL A 5 2.51 9.32 -17.68
CA VAL A 5 3.51 8.70 -16.79
C VAL A 5 3.88 7.30 -17.28
N TYR A 6 2.91 6.49 -17.69
CA TYR A 6 3.13 5.15 -18.22
C TYR A 6 4.05 5.18 -19.45
N GLU A 7 3.73 5.99 -20.47
CA GLU A 7 4.55 6.12 -21.68
C GLU A 7 5.95 6.66 -21.38
N THR A 8 6.07 7.62 -20.46
CA THR A 8 7.35 8.17 -20.04
C THR A 8 8.23 7.11 -19.38
N LEU A 9 7.67 6.33 -18.44
CA LEU A 9 8.41 5.30 -17.74
C LEU A 9 8.90 4.19 -18.67
N ARG A 10 8.10 3.77 -19.63
CA ARG A 10 8.51 2.77 -20.64
C ARG A 10 9.72 3.19 -21.47
N VAL A 11 9.88 4.49 -21.70
CA VAL A 11 11.01 5.04 -22.48
C VAL A 11 12.23 5.29 -21.60
N VAL A 12 12.01 5.89 -20.41
CA VAL A 12 13.11 6.37 -19.55
C VAL A 12 13.72 5.24 -18.70
N ILE A 13 12.89 4.34 -18.20
CA ILE A 13 13.29 3.22 -17.34
C ILE A 13 12.56 1.93 -17.73
N PRO A 14 12.85 1.36 -18.91
CA PRO A 14 12.07 0.26 -19.50
C PRO A 14 12.09 -1.03 -18.66
N ASP A 15 13.10 -1.22 -17.83
CA ASP A 15 13.28 -2.44 -17.01
C ASP A 15 12.49 -2.42 -15.70
N VAL A 16 11.86 -1.29 -15.35
CA VAL A 16 11.05 -1.21 -14.12
C VAL A 16 9.69 -1.88 -14.32
N PRO A 17 9.31 -2.87 -13.48
CA PRO A 17 7.99 -3.49 -13.55
C PRO A 17 6.87 -2.48 -13.32
N LEU A 18 5.90 -2.42 -14.23
CA LEU A 18 4.76 -1.52 -14.14
C LEU A 18 3.52 -2.28 -13.68
N HIS A 19 2.83 -1.73 -12.68
CA HIS A 19 1.60 -2.29 -12.13
C HIS A 19 0.39 -1.43 -12.47
N ALA A 20 -0.67 -2.06 -12.97
CA ALA A 20 -1.96 -1.42 -13.17
C ALA A 20 -2.60 -1.09 -11.81
N SER A 21 -2.81 0.19 -11.53
CA SER A 21 -3.46 0.62 -10.29
C SER A 21 -4.94 0.22 -10.26
N THR A 22 -5.51 0.04 -9.07
CA THR A 22 -6.97 -0.07 -8.87
C THR A 22 -7.76 1.11 -9.48
N GLN A 23 -7.09 2.24 -9.70
CA GLN A 23 -7.67 3.43 -10.34
C GLN A 23 -7.85 3.26 -11.85
N MET A 24 -7.39 2.17 -12.44
CA MET A 24 -7.73 1.75 -13.81
C MET A 24 -9.05 0.97 -13.88
N ALA A 25 -9.71 0.76 -12.74
CA ALA A 25 -11.00 0.09 -12.62
C ALA A 25 -11.02 -1.33 -13.25
N LEU A 26 -9.93 -2.08 -13.10
CA LEU A 26 -9.83 -3.44 -13.66
C LEU A 26 -10.72 -4.40 -12.86
N HIS A 27 -11.75 -4.92 -13.52
CA HIS A 27 -12.76 -5.79 -12.91
C HIS A 27 -13.19 -6.94 -13.82
N THR A 28 -12.50 -7.14 -14.94
CA THR A 28 -12.74 -8.25 -15.88
C THR A 28 -11.43 -8.85 -16.34
N LEU A 29 -11.46 -10.13 -16.72
CA LEU A 29 -10.31 -10.79 -17.31
C LEU A 29 -9.80 -10.04 -18.55
N SER A 30 -10.69 -9.60 -19.45
CA SER A 30 -10.31 -8.85 -20.65
C SER A 30 -9.56 -7.55 -20.34
N GLY A 31 -9.94 -6.84 -19.26
CA GLY A 31 -9.22 -5.65 -18.80
C GLY A 31 -7.82 -5.98 -18.30
N VAL A 32 -7.64 -7.13 -17.63
CA VAL A 32 -6.33 -7.60 -17.17
C VAL A 32 -5.47 -8.07 -18.34
N GLU A 33 -6.04 -8.76 -19.32
CA GLU A 33 -5.36 -9.15 -20.55
C GLU A 33 -4.87 -7.93 -21.35
N GLU A 34 -5.66 -6.86 -21.40
CA GLU A 34 -5.25 -5.60 -22.01
C GLU A 34 -4.10 -4.93 -21.25
N ALA A 35 -4.14 -4.92 -19.91
CA ALA A 35 -3.03 -4.43 -19.11
C ALA A 35 -1.74 -5.23 -19.36
N ALA A 36 -1.84 -6.56 -19.51
CA ALA A 36 -0.73 -7.41 -19.89
C ALA A 36 -0.19 -7.09 -21.30
N ARG A 37 -1.09 -6.88 -22.27
CA ARG A 37 -0.73 -6.49 -23.64
C ARG A 37 0.04 -5.17 -23.69
N LEU A 38 -0.28 -4.26 -22.78
CA LEU A 38 0.44 -3.00 -22.58
C LEU A 38 1.80 -3.19 -21.90
N GLY A 39 2.16 -4.39 -21.43
CA GLY A 39 3.44 -4.69 -20.78
C GLY A 39 3.44 -4.43 -19.27
N MET A 40 2.28 -4.34 -18.65
CA MET A 40 2.18 -4.34 -17.20
C MET A 40 2.40 -5.76 -16.65
N THR A 41 3.00 -5.87 -15.49
CA THR A 41 3.37 -7.16 -14.88
C THR A 41 2.45 -7.56 -13.74
N ARG A 42 1.62 -6.64 -13.22
CA ARG A 42 0.64 -6.88 -12.18
C ARG A 42 -0.60 -6.01 -12.36
N ALA A 43 -1.76 -6.55 -12.03
CA ALA A 43 -3.02 -5.82 -12.00
C ALA A 43 -3.60 -5.79 -10.59
N VAL A 44 -3.88 -4.57 -10.06
CA VAL A 44 -4.65 -4.38 -8.82
C VAL A 44 -6.12 -4.33 -9.17
N LEU A 45 -6.87 -5.36 -8.79
CA LEU A 45 -8.28 -5.47 -9.11
C LEU A 45 -9.14 -4.44 -8.35
N ALA A 46 -10.30 -4.15 -8.91
CA ALA A 46 -11.32 -3.35 -8.25
C ALA A 46 -11.81 -4.03 -6.95
N ARG A 47 -12.21 -3.23 -5.96
CA ARG A 47 -12.63 -3.71 -4.62
C ARG A 47 -13.98 -4.41 -4.61
N GLU A 48 -14.78 -4.19 -5.64
CA GLU A 48 -16.18 -4.60 -5.73
C GLU A 48 -16.38 -6.03 -6.20
N LEU A 49 -15.31 -6.71 -6.56
CA LEU A 49 -15.33 -8.08 -7.06
C LEU A 49 -15.66 -9.09 -5.95
N SER A 50 -16.43 -10.09 -6.33
CA SER A 50 -16.67 -11.27 -5.50
C SER A 50 -15.46 -12.23 -5.54
N GLY A 51 -15.39 -13.16 -4.60
CA GLY A 51 -14.37 -14.21 -4.58
C GLY A 51 -14.38 -15.09 -5.84
N GLU A 52 -15.57 -15.33 -6.40
CA GLU A 52 -15.73 -16.09 -7.66
C GLU A 52 -15.15 -15.33 -8.86
N GLU A 53 -15.45 -14.03 -8.98
CA GLU A 53 -14.90 -13.17 -10.03
C GLU A 53 -13.38 -13.02 -9.90
N ILE A 54 -12.86 -12.88 -8.67
CA ILE A 54 -11.42 -12.84 -8.40
C ILE A 54 -10.77 -14.16 -8.81
N ARG A 55 -11.37 -15.30 -8.48
CA ARG A 55 -10.88 -16.62 -8.85
C ARG A 55 -10.81 -16.78 -10.36
N GLU A 56 -11.89 -16.48 -11.09
CA GLU A 56 -11.93 -16.56 -12.55
C GLU A 56 -10.80 -15.75 -13.20
N ILE A 57 -10.56 -14.55 -12.67
CA ILE A 57 -9.48 -13.69 -13.18
C ILE A 57 -8.11 -14.26 -12.80
N ALA A 58 -7.89 -14.62 -11.53
CA ALA A 58 -6.58 -15.04 -11.04
C ALA A 58 -6.08 -16.34 -11.68
N GLU A 59 -6.98 -17.30 -11.93
CA GLU A 59 -6.65 -18.58 -12.57
C GLU A 59 -6.29 -18.46 -14.07
N ARG A 60 -6.71 -17.36 -14.72
CA ARG A 60 -6.58 -17.17 -16.18
C ARG A 60 -5.70 -15.99 -16.58
N ALA A 61 -5.40 -15.11 -15.65
CA ALA A 61 -4.65 -13.88 -15.92
C ALA A 61 -3.21 -14.20 -16.39
N PRO A 62 -2.70 -13.52 -17.43
CA PRO A 62 -1.33 -13.71 -17.90
C PRO A 62 -0.29 -12.93 -17.06
N ILE A 63 -0.74 -12.15 -16.07
CA ILE A 63 0.09 -11.33 -15.17
C ILE A 63 -0.35 -11.52 -13.72
N GLU A 64 0.48 -11.08 -12.78
CA GLU A 64 0.17 -11.19 -11.35
C GLU A 64 -1.10 -10.42 -10.97
N ILE A 65 -1.88 -11.00 -10.09
CA ILE A 65 -3.09 -10.39 -9.56
C ILE A 65 -2.85 -9.93 -8.11
N GLU A 66 -3.21 -8.66 -7.86
CA GLU A 66 -3.24 -8.07 -6.52
C GLU A 66 -4.68 -7.70 -6.16
N THR A 67 -5.16 -8.11 -4.98
CA THR A 67 -6.52 -7.80 -4.52
C THR A 67 -6.53 -7.21 -3.13
N PHE A 68 -7.50 -6.34 -2.83
CA PHE A 68 -7.67 -5.78 -1.50
C PHE A 68 -8.19 -6.85 -0.53
N ALA A 69 -7.52 -6.97 0.61
CA ALA A 69 -7.87 -7.93 1.66
C ALA A 69 -8.31 -7.26 2.96
N HIS A 70 -7.89 -6.01 3.24
CA HIS A 70 -8.23 -5.33 4.48
C HIS A 70 -8.26 -3.81 4.34
N GLY A 71 -9.16 -3.17 5.11
CA GLY A 71 -9.20 -1.73 5.30
C GLY A 71 -10.33 -1.04 4.54
N ALA A 72 -10.18 0.25 4.28
CA ALA A 72 -11.26 1.11 3.82
C ALA A 72 -11.83 0.71 2.44
N LEU A 73 -13.14 0.54 2.39
CA LEU A 73 -13.89 0.40 1.13
C LEU A 73 -14.33 1.77 0.61
N CYS A 74 -14.41 1.90 -0.72
CA CYS A 74 -15.01 3.04 -1.40
C CYS A 74 -16.49 2.80 -1.65
N MET A 75 -17.31 3.85 -1.50
CA MET A 75 -18.74 3.81 -1.87
C MET A 75 -18.93 3.81 -3.39
N CYS A 76 -18.07 4.51 -4.11
CA CYS A 76 -18.03 4.54 -5.56
C CYS A 76 -17.20 3.38 -6.11
N TYR A 77 -17.42 3.01 -7.37
CA TYR A 77 -16.55 2.09 -8.09
C TYR A 77 -15.08 2.53 -8.02
N SER A 78 -14.19 1.55 -7.90
CA SER A 78 -12.75 1.79 -7.82
C SER A 78 -12.25 2.63 -8.99
N GLY A 79 -11.54 3.72 -8.69
CA GLY A 79 -11.00 4.62 -9.71
C GLY A 79 -11.97 5.64 -10.32
N MET A 80 -13.27 5.53 -10.07
CA MET A 80 -14.31 6.32 -10.77
C MET A 80 -14.91 7.46 -9.91
N CYS A 81 -14.37 7.71 -8.71
CA CYS A 81 -14.95 8.69 -7.79
C CYS A 81 -14.47 10.12 -8.08
N GLU A 82 -15.38 10.97 -8.54
CA GLU A 82 -15.14 12.40 -8.76
C GLU A 82 -15.63 13.30 -7.60
N MET A 83 -16.19 12.72 -6.53
CA MET A 83 -16.86 13.48 -5.46
C MET A 83 -15.93 14.50 -4.79
N SER A 84 -14.68 14.13 -4.51
CA SER A 84 -13.70 15.06 -3.92
C SER A 84 -13.32 16.20 -4.87
N ALA A 85 -13.32 15.96 -6.18
CA ALA A 85 -13.02 16.99 -7.18
C ALA A 85 -14.17 17.99 -7.29
N VAL A 86 -15.42 17.51 -7.35
CA VAL A 86 -16.61 18.34 -7.46
C VAL A 86 -16.81 19.21 -6.21
N ILE A 87 -16.63 18.66 -5.00
CA ILE A 87 -16.87 19.38 -3.75
C ILE A 87 -15.73 20.35 -3.41
N GLY A 88 -14.47 19.98 -3.67
CA GLY A 88 -13.34 20.73 -3.13
C GLY A 88 -12.11 20.80 -4.04
N GLY A 89 -12.22 20.51 -5.34
CA GLY A 89 -11.11 20.58 -6.30
C GLY A 89 -10.00 19.55 -6.03
N ARG A 90 -10.24 18.51 -5.19
CA ARG A 90 -9.27 17.49 -4.81
C ARG A 90 -9.52 16.20 -5.58
N SER A 91 -8.50 15.67 -6.24
CA SER A 91 -8.62 14.40 -6.96
C SER A 91 -8.28 13.20 -6.08
N GLY A 92 -9.24 12.28 -5.91
CA GLY A 92 -9.02 10.99 -5.26
C GLY A 92 -7.98 10.16 -6.02
N ASN A 93 -7.98 10.24 -7.34
CA ASN A 93 -7.05 9.54 -8.22
C ASN A 93 -5.60 10.07 -8.14
N ARG A 94 -5.41 11.30 -7.67
CA ARG A 94 -4.10 11.89 -7.38
C ARG A 94 -3.71 11.75 -5.90
N GLY A 95 -4.34 10.85 -5.17
CA GLY A 95 -4.06 10.63 -3.76
C GLY A 95 -4.64 11.69 -2.81
N ALA A 96 -5.42 12.65 -3.29
CA ALA A 96 -5.95 13.77 -2.50
C ALA A 96 -7.43 13.61 -2.10
N CYS A 97 -7.93 12.36 -1.99
CA CYS A 97 -9.30 12.09 -1.56
C CYS A 97 -9.60 12.73 -0.19
N ALA A 98 -10.63 13.58 -0.13
CA ALA A 98 -11.10 14.22 1.11
C ALA A 98 -12.03 13.32 1.93
N GLN A 99 -12.30 12.09 1.47
CA GLN A 99 -13.23 11.14 2.08
C GLN A 99 -14.67 11.69 2.25
N PRO A 100 -15.27 12.37 1.25
CA PRO A 100 -16.60 12.94 1.39
C PRO A 100 -17.66 11.89 1.71
N CYS A 101 -17.52 10.65 1.27
CA CYS A 101 -18.41 9.55 1.63
C CYS A 101 -18.42 9.22 3.13
N ARG A 102 -17.52 9.80 3.94
CA ARG A 102 -17.47 9.62 5.40
C ARG A 102 -18.08 10.77 6.18
N LEU A 103 -18.47 11.85 5.49
CA LEU A 103 -19.08 13.00 6.11
C LEU A 103 -20.55 12.74 6.45
N ARG A 104 -21.07 13.59 7.30
CA ARG A 104 -22.50 13.62 7.66
C ARG A 104 -23.27 14.41 6.62
N TYR A 105 -24.43 13.90 6.26
CA TYR A 105 -25.33 14.50 5.29
C TYR A 105 -26.76 14.51 5.82
N GLY A 106 -27.52 15.54 5.48
CA GLY A 106 -28.95 15.52 5.64
C GLY A 106 -29.59 14.61 4.59
N TRP A 107 -30.45 13.70 5.02
CA TRP A 107 -31.12 12.74 4.13
C TRP A 107 -32.55 12.50 4.60
N HIS A 108 -33.53 12.73 3.73
CA HIS A 108 -34.96 12.51 4.00
C HIS A 108 -35.43 13.05 5.40
N GLY A 109 -35.12 14.29 5.71
CA GLY A 109 -35.51 14.91 6.99
C GLY A 109 -34.74 14.42 8.21
N LYS A 110 -33.81 13.47 8.05
CA LYS A 110 -32.84 13.10 9.07
C LYS A 110 -31.59 13.96 8.86
N ALA A 111 -31.40 14.92 9.76
CA ALA A 111 -30.13 15.63 9.86
C ALA A 111 -29.07 14.66 10.40
N ASP A 112 -27.82 14.84 9.96
CA ASP A 112 -26.66 14.24 10.62
C ASP A 112 -26.50 12.72 10.49
N ALA A 113 -26.73 12.17 9.31
CA ALA A 113 -26.45 10.77 8.98
C ALA A 113 -25.23 10.58 8.07
N ASN A 114 -24.63 9.42 8.11
CA ASN A 114 -23.51 9.05 7.22
C ASN A 114 -23.96 8.01 6.16
N PRO A 115 -24.84 8.37 5.22
CA PRO A 115 -25.52 7.41 4.34
C PRO A 115 -24.59 6.74 3.35
N LEU A 116 -23.35 7.24 3.17
CA LEU A 116 -22.36 6.72 2.22
C LEU A 116 -21.18 6.03 2.91
N SER A 117 -21.17 5.93 4.25
CA SER A 117 -20.04 5.35 4.97
C SER A 117 -20.13 3.84 5.03
N LEU A 118 -19.22 3.15 4.31
CA LEU A 118 -19.05 1.70 4.40
C LEU A 118 -18.16 1.31 5.58
N LYS A 119 -18.39 0.14 6.15
CA LYS A 119 -17.45 -0.57 7.04
C LYS A 119 -16.14 -0.83 6.31
N ASP A 120 -15.10 -1.12 7.07
CA ASP A 120 -13.84 -1.59 6.49
C ASP A 120 -13.96 -3.05 6.08
N ALA A 121 -13.27 -3.42 4.98
CA ALA A 121 -13.15 -4.82 4.60
C ALA A 121 -12.27 -5.59 5.60
N ASN A 122 -12.62 -6.84 5.85
CA ASN A 122 -11.75 -7.79 6.53
C ASN A 122 -11.93 -9.16 5.87
N LEU A 123 -10.98 -9.53 5.05
CA LEU A 123 -10.94 -10.80 4.34
C LEU A 123 -9.89 -11.76 4.92
N ALA A 124 -9.49 -11.58 6.18
CA ALA A 124 -8.51 -12.43 6.84
C ALA A 124 -8.90 -13.92 6.84
N ALA A 125 -10.21 -14.22 6.94
CA ALA A 125 -10.71 -15.58 6.87
C ALA A 125 -10.52 -16.24 5.48
N TYR A 126 -10.33 -15.45 4.45
CA TYR A 126 -10.19 -15.89 3.06
C TYR A 126 -8.75 -15.74 2.52
N ALA A 127 -7.79 -15.35 3.38
CA ALA A 127 -6.40 -15.10 2.94
C ALA A 127 -5.75 -16.35 2.31
N GLY A 128 -5.96 -17.52 2.91
CA GLY A 128 -5.49 -18.80 2.36
C GLY A 128 -6.16 -19.14 1.02
N GLU A 129 -7.49 -19.02 0.96
CA GLU A 129 -8.25 -19.24 -0.27
C GLU A 129 -7.79 -18.34 -1.42
N MET A 130 -7.55 -17.04 -1.14
CA MET A 130 -7.01 -16.10 -2.14
C MET A 130 -5.61 -16.50 -2.64
N ALA A 131 -4.74 -17.00 -1.76
CA ALA A 131 -3.43 -17.50 -2.16
C ALA A 131 -3.56 -18.78 -3.03
N GLU A 132 -4.44 -19.71 -2.66
CA GLU A 132 -4.68 -20.95 -3.41
C GLU A 132 -5.27 -20.71 -4.81
N MET A 133 -6.07 -19.68 -5.01
CA MET A 133 -6.59 -19.32 -6.34
C MET A 133 -5.59 -18.55 -7.22
N GLY A 134 -4.35 -18.31 -6.75
CA GLY A 134 -3.29 -17.69 -7.53
C GLY A 134 -3.20 -16.16 -7.37
N VAL A 135 -3.83 -15.55 -6.37
CA VAL A 135 -3.62 -14.14 -6.03
C VAL A 135 -2.19 -13.96 -5.52
N ALA A 136 -1.37 -13.21 -6.26
CA ALA A 136 0.05 -13.01 -5.96
C ALA A 136 0.30 -12.03 -4.81
N CYS A 137 -0.65 -11.10 -4.55
CA CYS A 137 -0.47 -10.07 -3.53
C CYS A 137 -1.79 -9.69 -2.86
N LEU A 138 -1.81 -9.68 -1.52
CA LEU A 138 -2.90 -9.16 -0.72
C LEU A 138 -2.62 -7.70 -0.34
N LYS A 139 -3.48 -6.79 -0.79
CA LYS A 139 -3.36 -5.36 -0.51
C LYS A 139 -4.06 -4.97 0.78
N LEU A 140 -3.30 -4.38 1.71
CA LEU A 140 -3.81 -3.88 2.98
C LEU A 140 -3.93 -2.35 2.90
N GLU A 141 -5.16 -1.83 2.91
CA GLU A 141 -5.42 -0.39 2.79
C GLU A 141 -5.21 0.31 4.14
N GLY A 142 -4.34 1.32 4.19
CA GLY A 142 -4.04 1.96 5.47
C GLY A 142 -3.22 3.24 5.39
N ARG A 143 -3.12 3.92 4.24
CA ARG A 143 -2.29 5.10 4.00
C ARG A 143 -2.43 6.21 5.07
N MET A 144 -3.64 6.45 5.56
CA MET A 144 -3.93 7.47 6.58
C MET A 144 -4.02 6.88 7.99
N LYS A 145 -3.49 5.69 8.21
CA LYS A 145 -3.50 5.02 9.51
C LYS A 145 -2.17 5.19 10.23
N ARG A 146 -2.19 4.97 11.54
CA ARG A 146 -1.00 4.97 12.38
C ARG A 146 -0.07 3.79 12.00
N PRO A 147 1.24 3.91 12.22
CA PRO A 147 2.18 2.80 11.98
C PRO A 147 1.81 1.51 12.72
N GLU A 148 1.28 1.63 13.95
CA GLU A 148 0.84 0.48 14.76
C GLU A 148 -0.31 -0.30 14.09
N TYR A 149 -1.22 0.39 13.39
CA TYR A 149 -2.23 -0.27 12.57
C TYR A 149 -1.59 -1.10 11.46
N VAL A 150 -0.61 -0.54 10.77
CA VAL A 150 0.10 -1.24 9.70
C VAL A 150 0.83 -2.46 10.25
N ALA A 151 1.56 -2.32 11.37
CA ALA A 151 2.26 -3.42 12.03
C ALA A 151 1.29 -4.54 12.47
N ALA A 152 0.17 -4.17 13.09
CA ALA A 152 -0.84 -5.14 13.54
C ALA A 152 -1.46 -5.92 12.37
N VAL A 153 -1.97 -5.22 11.37
CA VAL A 153 -2.68 -5.83 10.26
C VAL A 153 -1.73 -6.68 9.43
N THR A 154 -0.56 -6.14 9.06
CA THR A 154 0.45 -6.87 8.27
C THR A 154 0.96 -8.10 9.02
N GLY A 155 1.24 -7.97 10.33
CA GLY A 155 1.72 -9.08 11.14
C GLY A 155 0.72 -10.23 11.20
N ILE A 156 -0.58 -9.94 11.36
CA ILE A 156 -1.63 -10.96 11.37
C ILE A 156 -1.74 -11.62 9.99
N TYR A 157 -1.90 -10.86 8.91
CA TYR A 157 -2.03 -11.43 7.56
C TYR A 157 -0.80 -12.25 7.15
N ALA A 158 0.40 -11.78 7.48
CA ALA A 158 1.63 -12.53 7.22
C ALA A 158 1.67 -13.87 7.98
N ALA A 159 1.20 -13.90 9.23
CA ALA A 159 1.10 -15.14 10.00
C ALA A 159 0.09 -16.11 9.37
N LEU A 160 -1.10 -15.62 8.98
CA LEU A 160 -2.14 -16.45 8.36
C LEU A 160 -1.62 -17.12 7.07
N LEU A 161 -0.93 -16.37 6.21
CA LEU A 161 -0.36 -16.90 4.97
C LEU A 161 0.77 -17.88 5.23
N ARG A 162 1.71 -17.56 6.13
CA ARG A 162 2.85 -18.42 6.45
C ARG A 162 2.42 -19.73 7.11
N GLU A 163 1.42 -19.69 8.00
CA GLU A 163 0.94 -20.83 8.75
C GLU A 163 -0.23 -21.57 8.09
N HIS A 164 -0.68 -21.10 6.93
CA HIS A 164 -1.80 -21.66 6.16
C HIS A 164 -3.06 -21.93 7.02
N ARG A 165 -3.47 -20.95 7.81
CA ARG A 165 -4.59 -21.07 8.74
C ARG A 165 -5.57 -19.89 8.69
N ALA A 166 -6.76 -20.12 9.19
CA ALA A 166 -7.74 -19.06 9.44
C ALA A 166 -7.34 -18.21 10.68
N PRO A 167 -7.83 -16.96 10.78
CA PRO A 167 -7.59 -16.10 11.94
C PRO A 167 -8.29 -16.63 13.19
N THR A 168 -7.62 -16.53 14.32
CA THR A 168 -8.19 -16.81 15.63
C THR A 168 -9.19 -15.72 16.05
N LYS A 169 -10.03 -16.01 17.06
CA LYS A 169 -10.93 -15.00 17.65
C LYS A 169 -10.19 -13.81 18.23
N ASP A 170 -8.99 -14.02 18.77
CA ASP A 170 -8.15 -12.97 19.32
C ASP A 170 -7.59 -12.07 18.21
N GLU A 171 -7.10 -12.65 17.12
CA GLU A 171 -6.63 -11.90 15.95
C GLU A 171 -7.75 -11.07 15.33
N GLN A 172 -8.96 -11.61 15.21
CA GLN A 172 -10.13 -10.85 14.75
C GLN A 172 -10.45 -9.67 15.67
N LYS A 173 -10.37 -9.86 17.00
CA LYS A 173 -10.51 -8.76 17.97
C LYS A 173 -9.41 -7.71 17.80
N LYS A 174 -8.15 -8.14 17.63
CA LYS A 174 -7.00 -7.25 17.41
C LYS A 174 -7.16 -6.43 16.13
N LEU A 175 -7.61 -7.04 15.03
CA LEU A 175 -7.92 -6.31 13.79
C LEU A 175 -8.98 -5.22 14.03
N ALA A 176 -10.06 -5.55 14.76
CA ALA A 176 -11.11 -4.59 15.08
C ALA A 176 -10.62 -3.46 16.00
N LEU A 177 -9.79 -3.78 17.00
CA LEU A 177 -9.17 -2.81 17.91
C LEU A 177 -8.18 -1.90 17.19
N ALA A 178 -7.41 -2.43 16.24
CA ALA A 178 -6.47 -1.64 15.45
C ALA A 178 -7.22 -0.54 14.68
N PHE A 179 -8.30 -0.88 14.00
CA PHE A 179 -9.24 0.07 13.43
C PHE A 179 -10.45 -0.63 12.79
N SER A 180 -11.65 -0.15 13.09
CA SER A 180 -12.86 -0.54 12.35
C SER A 180 -13.89 0.59 12.36
N ARG A 181 -14.83 0.55 11.40
CA ARG A 181 -16.00 1.44 11.32
C ARG A 181 -17.24 0.64 11.66
N ASP A 182 -17.52 0.50 12.97
CA ASP A 182 -18.62 -0.32 13.47
C ASP A 182 -18.51 -1.79 13.01
N GLY A 183 -17.31 -2.35 13.19
CA GLY A 183 -16.96 -3.69 12.72
C GLY A 183 -16.48 -3.72 11.26
N PHE A 184 -16.59 -4.90 10.66
CA PHE A 184 -16.09 -5.20 9.33
C PHE A 184 -17.17 -5.69 8.38
N THR A 185 -16.84 -5.76 7.10
CA THR A 185 -17.65 -6.40 6.07
C THR A 185 -16.79 -7.22 5.12
N ASP A 186 -17.33 -8.35 4.68
CA ASP A 186 -16.85 -9.17 3.57
C ASP A 186 -17.88 -9.16 2.40
N GLY A 187 -18.80 -8.21 2.43
CA GLY A 187 -19.98 -8.20 1.57
C GLY A 187 -19.67 -8.25 0.08
N TYR A 188 -18.65 -7.52 -0.40
CA TYR A 188 -18.23 -7.61 -1.79
C TYR A 188 -17.70 -9.01 -2.12
N TYR A 189 -16.76 -9.51 -1.34
CA TYR A 189 -16.15 -10.82 -1.57
C TYR A 189 -17.20 -11.95 -1.63
N ARG A 190 -18.23 -11.88 -0.79
CA ARG A 190 -19.33 -12.85 -0.77
C ARG A 190 -20.46 -12.56 -1.75
N GLY A 191 -20.35 -11.51 -2.58
CA GLY A 191 -21.43 -11.08 -3.47
C GLY A 191 -22.70 -10.58 -2.74
N ARG A 192 -22.61 -10.26 -1.44
CA ARG A 192 -23.73 -9.80 -0.60
C ARG A 192 -23.65 -8.30 -0.38
N ARG A 193 -24.25 -7.55 -1.26
CA ARG A 193 -24.29 -6.08 -1.22
C ARG A 193 -25.58 -5.63 -0.53
N GLY A 194 -25.46 -5.00 0.64
CA GLY A 194 -26.65 -4.58 1.40
C GLY A 194 -26.34 -3.60 2.53
N LYS A 195 -27.37 -3.32 3.34
CA LYS A 195 -27.28 -2.34 4.45
C LYS A 195 -26.25 -2.72 5.52
N GLU A 196 -25.97 -3.99 5.68
CA GLU A 196 -24.98 -4.53 6.61
C GLU A 196 -23.54 -4.09 6.30
N MET A 197 -23.27 -3.63 5.06
CA MET A 197 -21.97 -3.09 4.68
C MET A 197 -21.72 -1.67 5.20
N PHE A 198 -22.74 -0.96 5.69
CA PHE A 198 -22.60 0.41 6.17
C PHE A 198 -22.22 0.46 7.65
N GLY A 199 -21.37 1.41 8.01
CA GLY A 199 -20.95 1.61 9.38
C GLY A 199 -20.14 2.89 9.55
N VAL A 200 -20.11 3.39 10.80
CA VAL A 200 -19.44 4.65 11.18
C VAL A 200 -18.61 4.37 12.42
N ARG A 201 -17.36 4.84 12.43
CA ARG A 201 -16.55 4.73 13.65
C ARG A 201 -17.21 5.54 14.77
N PRO A 202 -17.43 4.95 15.97
CA PRO A 202 -17.95 5.69 17.10
C PRO A 202 -17.04 6.88 17.46
N GLU A 203 -17.62 8.02 17.79
CA GLU A 203 -16.87 9.25 18.14
C GLU A 203 -15.99 9.07 19.37
N ASN A 204 -16.41 8.22 20.31
CA ASN A 204 -15.67 7.88 21.53
C ASN A 204 -14.67 6.73 21.35
N ALA A 205 -14.48 6.21 20.14
CA ALA A 205 -13.54 5.14 19.89
C ALA A 205 -12.10 5.57 20.20
N ARG A 206 -11.50 4.92 21.19
CA ARG A 206 -10.12 5.17 21.61
C ARG A 206 -9.15 4.21 20.92
N TRP A 207 -7.90 4.64 20.83
CA TRP A 207 -6.82 3.78 20.39
C TRP A 207 -6.38 2.87 21.56
N PRO A 208 -6.06 1.60 21.30
CA PRO A 208 -5.54 0.68 22.32
C PRO A 208 -4.06 0.96 22.61
N GLU A 209 -3.75 2.07 23.28
CA GLU A 209 -2.39 2.61 23.40
C GLU A 209 -1.41 1.62 24.06
N GLU A 210 -1.85 0.85 25.07
CA GLU A 210 -1.02 -0.16 25.71
C GLU A 210 -0.58 -1.23 24.71
N TRP A 211 -1.52 -1.79 23.94
CA TRP A 211 -1.20 -2.77 22.92
C TRP A 211 -0.39 -2.15 21.78
N PHE A 212 -0.71 -0.94 21.36
CA PHE A 212 0.05 -0.22 20.34
C PHE A 212 1.50 0.01 20.78
N GLY A 213 1.74 0.26 22.07
CA GLY A 213 3.10 0.32 22.64
C GLY A 213 3.91 -0.96 22.38
N THR A 214 3.29 -2.13 22.50
CA THR A 214 3.98 -3.42 22.20
C THR A 214 4.31 -3.58 20.72
N LEU A 215 3.49 -3.03 19.83
CA LEU A 215 3.73 -3.10 18.39
C LEU A 215 4.87 -2.19 17.92
N ARG A 216 5.09 -1.05 18.59
CA ARG A 216 6.20 -0.13 18.29
C ARG A 216 7.55 -0.81 18.39
N ALA A 217 7.72 -1.68 19.39
CA ALA A 217 8.94 -2.46 19.56
C ALA A 217 9.31 -3.33 18.33
N ALA A 218 8.34 -3.60 17.44
CA ALA A 218 8.59 -4.36 16.22
C ALA A 218 9.25 -3.55 15.09
N TYR A 219 9.12 -2.23 15.09
CA TYR A 219 9.63 -1.38 14.01
C TYR A 219 10.49 -0.18 14.47
N GLU A 220 10.54 0.09 15.79
CA GLU A 220 11.41 1.14 16.38
C GLU A 220 12.81 0.63 16.76
N LYS A 221 13.16 -0.61 16.44
CA LYS A 221 14.49 -1.15 16.67
C LYS A 221 15.47 -0.48 15.71
N GLU A 222 16.47 0.21 16.25
CA GLU A 222 17.50 0.91 15.47
C GLU A 222 18.30 -0.04 14.54
N ASP A 223 18.44 -1.31 14.92
CA ASP A 223 19.24 -2.29 14.18
C ASP A 223 18.46 -3.11 13.13
N MET A 224 17.19 -2.80 12.88
CA MET A 224 16.41 -3.58 11.93
C MET A 224 16.77 -3.24 10.49
N ARG A 225 17.38 -4.20 9.81
CA ARG A 225 17.76 -4.17 8.38
C ARG A 225 18.93 -3.25 8.05
N LEU A 226 19.74 -2.86 9.01
CA LEU A 226 21.00 -2.23 8.73
C LEU A 226 22.00 -3.30 8.30
N VAL A 227 22.54 -3.16 7.09
CA VAL A 227 23.65 -3.96 6.61
C VAL A 227 24.91 -3.14 6.84
N PRO A 228 25.89 -3.65 7.61
CA PRO A 228 27.14 -2.94 7.78
C PRO A 228 27.85 -2.84 6.43
N VAL A 229 28.17 -1.62 6.03
CA VAL A 229 28.89 -1.35 4.78
C VAL A 229 30.19 -0.63 5.06
N ARG A 230 31.19 -0.93 4.25
CA ARG A 230 32.48 -0.22 4.23
C ARG A 230 32.44 0.77 3.08
N PHE A 231 32.67 2.06 3.39
CA PHE A 231 32.79 3.09 2.38
C PHE A 231 34.27 3.31 2.01
N ARG A 232 34.50 3.56 0.72
CA ARG A 232 35.75 4.09 0.20
C ARG A 232 35.45 5.30 -0.67
N ALA A 233 35.98 6.44 -0.34
CA ALA A 233 35.86 7.67 -1.12
C ALA A 233 37.20 8.08 -1.73
N ALA A 234 37.23 8.34 -3.03
CA ALA A 234 38.36 8.91 -3.71
C ALA A 234 38.01 10.32 -4.21
N LEU A 235 38.69 11.32 -3.66
CA LEU A 235 38.52 12.71 -4.04
C LEU A 235 39.89 13.26 -4.51
N ARG A 236 39.96 13.56 -5.79
CA ARG A 236 41.17 14.17 -6.39
C ARG A 236 40.74 15.40 -7.19
N LEU A 237 41.55 16.46 -7.06
CA LEU A 237 41.31 17.70 -7.79
C LEU A 237 41.28 17.44 -9.30
N GLY A 238 40.22 17.86 -9.97
CA GLY A 238 40.04 17.73 -11.43
C GLY A 238 39.63 16.33 -11.90
N GLU A 239 39.51 15.35 -11.01
CA GLU A 239 38.97 14.02 -11.33
C GLU A 239 37.55 13.86 -10.73
N PRO A 240 36.62 13.13 -11.38
CA PRO A 240 35.35 12.81 -10.78
C PRO A 240 35.52 12.11 -9.42
N MET A 241 34.76 12.56 -8.42
CA MET A 241 34.70 11.88 -7.13
C MET A 241 34.15 10.47 -7.30
N VAL A 242 34.75 9.50 -6.65
CA VAL A 242 34.26 8.12 -6.65
C VAL A 242 33.95 7.69 -5.22
N LEU A 243 32.74 7.23 -4.97
CA LEU A 243 32.30 6.61 -3.72
C LEU A 243 31.95 5.16 -3.97
N THR A 244 32.55 4.25 -3.22
CA THR A 244 32.28 2.83 -3.25
C THR A 244 31.77 2.38 -1.90
N ALA A 245 30.65 1.64 -1.87
CA ALA A 245 30.12 0.96 -0.69
C ALA A 245 30.18 -0.55 -0.92
N GLU A 246 30.71 -1.29 0.05
CA GLU A 246 30.85 -2.75 0.02
C GLU A 246 30.30 -3.34 1.32
N ASP A 247 29.42 -4.36 1.22
CA ASP A 247 28.87 -5.08 2.36
C ASP A 247 29.72 -6.30 2.75
N GLY A 248 29.32 -7.00 3.83
CA GLY A 248 30.00 -8.20 4.29
C GLY A 248 29.90 -9.42 3.36
N ASP A 249 28.95 -9.41 2.44
CA ASP A 249 28.68 -10.48 1.47
C ASP A 249 29.38 -10.23 0.12
N GLY A 250 30.12 -9.11 -0.01
CA GLY A 250 30.86 -8.76 -1.21
C GLY A 250 30.05 -8.02 -2.27
N HIS A 251 28.83 -7.60 -1.98
CA HIS A 251 28.09 -6.71 -2.88
C HIS A 251 28.74 -5.33 -2.85
N CYS A 252 29.03 -4.81 -4.03
CA CYS A 252 29.73 -3.55 -4.19
C CYS A 252 28.95 -2.62 -5.11
N VAL A 253 28.72 -1.38 -4.64
CA VAL A 253 28.10 -0.31 -5.42
C VAL A 253 29.08 0.85 -5.53
N THR A 254 29.30 1.34 -6.74
CA THR A 254 30.16 2.50 -7.00
C THR A 254 29.34 3.62 -7.64
N VAL A 255 29.46 4.82 -7.08
CA VAL A 255 28.82 6.04 -7.58
C VAL A 255 29.92 7.05 -7.93
N THR A 256 29.79 7.65 -9.11
CA THR A 256 30.70 8.70 -9.58
C THR A 256 29.99 10.05 -9.48
N GLY A 257 30.61 11.00 -8.79
CA GLY A 257 30.13 12.38 -8.63
C GLY A 257 30.88 13.37 -9.51
N VAL A 258 30.62 14.65 -9.28
CA VAL A 258 31.35 15.75 -9.95
C VAL A 258 32.79 15.82 -9.47
N ALA A 259 33.68 16.35 -10.31
CA ALA A 259 35.07 16.64 -9.91
C ALA A 259 35.10 17.72 -8.85
N PRO A 260 35.83 17.53 -7.73
CA PRO A 260 35.98 18.55 -6.70
C PRO A 260 36.79 19.75 -7.24
N GLU A 261 36.35 20.92 -6.82
CA GLU A 261 37.08 22.18 -7.10
C GLU A 261 38.18 22.42 -6.05
N ALA A 262 39.12 23.27 -6.41
CA ALA A 262 40.16 23.71 -5.48
C ALA A 262 39.57 24.41 -4.24
N ALA A 263 40.03 24.05 -3.06
CA ALA A 263 39.54 24.64 -1.83
C ALA A 263 39.89 26.14 -1.78
N ARG A 264 38.91 26.97 -1.42
CA ARG A 264 39.12 28.43 -1.29
C ARG A 264 39.77 28.86 0.02
N SER A 265 39.60 28.06 1.08
CA SER A 265 40.12 28.35 2.41
C SER A 265 40.93 27.19 2.99
N ARG A 266 40.37 25.99 3.05
CA ARG A 266 41.04 24.76 3.48
C ARG A 266 40.51 23.54 2.76
N ALA A 267 41.34 22.53 2.61
CA ALA A 267 40.94 21.25 2.06
C ALA A 267 40.00 20.49 3.03
N VAL A 268 39.09 19.70 2.49
CA VAL A 268 38.23 18.76 3.24
C VAL A 268 39.12 17.67 3.82
N THR A 269 38.95 17.36 5.10
CA THR A 269 39.66 16.26 5.79
C THR A 269 38.90 14.92 5.67
N ALA A 270 39.63 13.81 5.84
CA ALA A 270 39.04 12.50 5.86
C ALA A 270 37.92 12.39 6.91
N GLY A 271 38.12 12.90 8.12
CA GLY A 271 37.13 12.88 9.18
C GLY A 271 35.86 13.69 8.89
N GLU A 272 35.96 14.76 8.08
CA GLU A 272 34.75 15.49 7.63
C GLU A 272 33.95 14.73 6.56
N VAL A 273 34.62 13.90 5.78
CA VAL A 273 33.94 12.99 4.84
C VAL A 273 33.27 11.84 5.58
N GLU A 274 33.99 11.21 6.51
CA GLU A 274 33.49 10.11 7.35
C GLU A 274 32.27 10.53 8.19
N ALA A 275 32.24 11.73 8.71
CA ALA A 275 31.10 12.24 9.50
C ALA A 275 29.82 12.51 8.67
N ARG A 276 29.90 12.43 7.34
CA ARG A 276 28.77 12.68 6.42
C ARG A 276 28.34 11.46 5.61
N LEU A 277 29.07 10.36 5.72
CA LEU A 277 28.74 9.06 5.17
C LEU A 277 27.98 8.21 6.20
#